data_a11c8501251b6e7ed921f324f4bef337
#
_entry.id   a11c8501251b6e7ed921f324f4bef337
#
_cell.length_a   1.000
_cell.length_b   1.000
_cell.length_c   1.000
_cell.angle_alpha   90.00
_cell.angle_beta   90.00
_cell.angle_gamma   90.00
#
_symmetry.space_group_name_H-M   'P 1'
#
loop_
_entity.id
_entity.type
_entity.pdbx_description
1 polymer ?
#
loop_
_entity_poly.entity_id
_entity_poly.type
_entity_poly.pdbx_seq_one_letter_code
_entity_poly.pdbx_strand_id
1 'polypeptide(L)'
;MKSSFSDSLKEQTLLNKRYFIKGFLGSGISSEVFKCLDNQTGLMKAAKIYFDNRRKEFKKETKMNKIISEINSPYLLRCYESGIGLVSKKGKNYEKKRYAILELGNHGSLFGALIKTESGFSEDVCKYTFLKILNGVEDLHKNGICHRDIKSENIVLVGDNYEIKLCDFGYSTKFIKNNQKKKLKNTIGTPYYKAPEILENKEYDGDKIDIFSIGALLFVLMTKKFAFIEARPTGLYNLIKEKKYDDYWNQLQNFHNIVINSKKFKNLFLRMVAYNPEERPTIEQIKNDEWLQDIINSTPEQISYLKNKMISEINIL
;
A
#
# COMPACT_ATOMS: atom_id res chain seq x y z
N MET A 1 -17.57 -5.98 24.98
CA MET A 1 -17.34 -4.59 24.55
C MET A 1 -15.86 -4.29 24.68
N LYS A 2 -15.13 -4.12 23.59
CA LYS A 2 -13.72 -3.70 23.60
C LYS A 2 -13.74 -2.18 23.68
N SER A 3 -13.43 -1.60 24.84
CA SER A 3 -13.14 -0.16 24.90
C SER A 3 -11.97 0.10 23.99
N SER A 4 -12.17 0.88 22.92
CA SER A 4 -11.09 1.31 22.06
C SER A 4 -10.14 2.17 22.87
N PHE A 5 -8.83 1.99 22.66
CA PHE A 5 -7.80 2.80 23.31
C PHE A 5 -7.99 4.30 22.97
N SER A 6 -8.66 4.59 21.85
CA SER A 6 -9.00 5.94 21.36
C SER A 6 -9.88 6.75 22.32
N ASP A 7 -10.83 6.12 23.04
CA ASP A 7 -11.75 6.85 23.93
C ASP A 7 -11.09 7.39 25.20
N SER A 8 -9.87 6.95 25.49
CA SER A 8 -9.14 7.30 26.71
C SER A 8 -7.95 8.25 26.49
N LEU A 9 -7.67 8.65 25.25
CA LEU A 9 -6.49 9.44 24.87
C LEU A 9 -6.81 10.95 24.73
N LYS A 10 -7.47 11.56 25.71
CA LYS A 10 -7.51 13.03 25.81
C LYS A 10 -6.22 13.52 26.47
N GLU A 11 -5.52 14.43 25.79
CA GLU A 11 -4.39 15.26 26.20
C GLU A 11 -3.46 14.71 27.31
N GLN A 12 -2.18 14.51 26.98
CA GLN A 12 -1.06 14.10 27.85
C GLN A 12 -0.73 12.60 27.93
N THR A 13 -1.00 11.81 26.90
CA THR A 13 -0.42 10.45 26.85
C THR A 13 0.99 10.52 26.30
N LEU A 14 1.95 10.05 27.12
CA LEU A 14 3.36 10.00 26.78
C LEU A 14 3.81 8.55 26.61
N LEU A 15 4.29 8.23 25.40
CA LEU A 15 4.90 6.93 25.12
C LEU A 15 6.41 7.02 25.33
N ASN A 16 6.93 6.13 26.17
CA ASN A 16 8.36 5.95 26.49
C ASN A 16 9.07 7.24 26.93
N LYS A 17 8.36 8.14 27.66
CA LYS A 17 8.83 9.46 28.11
C LYS A 17 9.32 10.40 26.99
N ARG A 18 9.12 10.02 25.72
CA ARG A 18 9.65 10.74 24.55
C ARG A 18 8.55 11.20 23.58
N TYR A 19 7.55 10.35 23.30
CA TYR A 19 6.57 10.63 22.25
C TYR A 19 5.25 11.08 22.85
N PHE A 20 4.88 12.34 22.64
CA PHE A 20 3.57 12.87 23.03
C PHE A 20 2.53 12.49 21.99
N ILE A 21 1.56 11.68 22.38
CA ILE A 21 0.43 11.30 21.53
C ILE A 21 -0.47 12.51 21.34
N LYS A 22 -0.75 12.86 20.08
CA LYS A 22 -1.52 14.07 19.70
C LYS A 22 -2.89 13.76 19.09
N GLY A 23 -3.03 12.66 18.37
CA GLY A 23 -4.29 12.34 17.71
C GLY A 23 -4.31 10.93 17.15
N PHE A 24 -5.50 10.38 16.97
CA PHE A 24 -5.75 9.10 16.35
C PHE A 24 -5.70 9.24 14.83
N LEU A 25 -5.03 8.30 14.16
CA LEU A 25 -4.90 8.24 12.70
C LEU A 25 -5.69 7.08 12.10
N GLY A 26 -5.79 5.96 12.83
CA GLY A 26 -6.51 4.80 12.32
C GLY A 26 -6.31 3.56 13.19
N SER A 27 -7.16 2.55 12.97
CA SER A 27 -7.10 1.25 13.64
C SER A 27 -7.09 0.12 12.62
N GLY A 28 -6.24 -0.86 12.85
CA GLY A 28 -6.16 -2.09 12.07
C GLY A 28 -6.46 -3.33 12.92
N ILE A 29 -6.23 -4.51 12.35
CA ILE A 29 -6.49 -5.80 13.02
C ILE A 29 -5.55 -6.02 14.22
N SER A 30 -4.34 -5.47 14.18
CA SER A 30 -3.28 -5.75 15.17
C SER A 30 -2.88 -4.57 16.02
N SER A 31 -3.29 -3.35 15.67
CA SER A 31 -2.76 -2.11 16.27
C SER A 31 -3.64 -0.91 15.99
N GLU A 32 -3.41 0.13 16.75
CA GLU A 32 -3.89 1.49 16.49
C GLU A 32 -2.70 2.38 16.13
N VAL A 33 -2.92 3.37 15.29
CA VAL A 33 -1.91 4.33 14.83
C VAL A 33 -2.31 5.73 15.30
N PHE A 34 -1.35 6.44 15.87
CA PHE A 34 -1.53 7.78 16.41
C PHE A 34 -0.49 8.74 15.86
N LYS A 35 -0.88 9.98 15.63
CA LYS A 35 0.04 11.09 15.45
C LYS A 35 0.74 11.39 16.76
N CYS A 36 2.05 11.55 16.76
CA CYS A 36 2.82 11.89 17.96
C CYS A 36 3.90 12.92 17.68
N LEU A 37 4.24 13.69 18.70
CA LEU A 37 5.38 14.62 18.69
C LEU A 37 6.57 13.95 19.39
N ASP A 38 7.68 13.83 18.68
CA ASP A 38 8.96 13.44 19.29
C ASP A 38 9.57 14.65 20.00
N ASN A 39 9.57 14.66 21.32
CA ASN A 39 10.05 15.79 22.11
C ASN A 39 11.58 15.99 22.08
N GLN A 40 12.34 15.04 21.53
CA GLN A 40 13.79 15.19 21.35
C GLN A 40 14.13 15.92 20.04
N THR A 41 13.32 15.68 19.00
CA THR A 41 13.59 16.24 17.66
C THR A 41 12.65 17.37 17.27
N GLY A 42 11.54 17.56 17.99
CA GLY A 42 10.48 18.50 17.62
C GLY A 42 9.64 18.05 16.41
N LEU A 43 9.90 16.88 15.86
CA LEU A 43 9.24 16.40 14.63
C LEU A 43 7.97 15.59 14.94
N MET A 44 6.98 15.75 14.08
CA MET A 44 5.78 14.91 14.10
C MET A 44 6.07 13.56 13.46
N LYS A 45 5.59 12.48 14.10
CA LYS A 45 5.75 11.07 13.69
C LYS A 45 4.44 10.32 13.85
N ALA A 46 4.41 9.08 13.39
CA ALA A 46 3.32 8.15 13.64
C ALA A 46 3.75 7.08 14.67
N ALA A 47 2.93 6.85 15.70
CA ALA A 47 3.13 5.80 16.68
C ALA A 47 2.11 4.68 16.43
N LYS A 48 2.58 3.51 15.97
CA LYS A 48 1.78 2.29 15.83
C LYS A 48 1.87 1.52 17.14
N ILE A 49 0.75 1.40 17.86
CA ILE A 49 0.66 0.75 19.18
C ILE A 49 -0.12 -0.56 18.99
N TYR A 50 0.55 -1.67 19.28
CA TYR A 50 -0.02 -3.01 19.07
C TYR A 50 -0.91 -3.43 20.25
N PHE A 51 -2.00 -4.15 19.93
CA PHE A 51 -2.85 -4.77 20.94
C PHE A 51 -2.07 -5.86 21.70
N ASP A 52 -2.41 -6.07 22.97
CA ASP A 52 -1.63 -6.93 23.85
C ASP A 52 -1.57 -8.39 23.40
N ASN A 53 -2.64 -8.87 22.76
CA ASN A 53 -2.74 -10.23 22.21
C ASN A 53 -2.04 -10.39 20.84
N ARG A 54 -1.40 -9.34 20.29
CA ARG A 54 -0.77 -9.33 18.95
C ARG A 54 0.76 -9.38 18.99
N ARG A 55 1.31 -10.19 19.91
CA ARG A 55 2.76 -10.33 20.10
C ARG A 55 3.47 -10.93 18.88
N LYS A 56 2.83 -11.87 18.18
CA LYS A 56 3.42 -12.53 16.99
C LYS A 56 3.50 -11.57 15.83
N GLU A 57 2.44 -10.83 15.58
CA GLU A 57 2.34 -9.79 14.54
C GLU A 57 3.38 -8.69 14.77
N PHE A 58 3.47 -8.18 16.02
CA PHE A 58 4.49 -7.21 16.41
C PHE A 58 5.91 -7.70 16.08
N LYS A 59 6.29 -8.91 16.52
CA LYS A 59 7.63 -9.46 16.28
C LYS A 59 7.94 -9.60 14.79
N LYS A 60 6.97 -10.06 14.00
CA LYS A 60 7.12 -10.24 12.57
C LYS A 60 7.30 -8.91 11.85
N GLU A 61 6.41 -7.95 12.12
CA GLU A 61 6.42 -6.66 11.46
C GLU A 61 7.65 -5.84 11.84
N THR A 62 8.04 -5.79 13.12
CA THR A 62 9.21 -5.02 13.55
C THR A 62 10.52 -5.58 13.00
N LYS A 63 10.63 -6.92 12.87
CA LYS A 63 11.75 -7.54 12.17
C LYS A 63 11.81 -7.12 10.69
N MET A 64 10.67 -7.07 10.02
CA MET A 64 10.59 -6.67 8.62
C MET A 64 10.87 -5.17 8.46
N ASN A 65 10.28 -4.32 9.31
CA ASN A 65 10.53 -2.88 9.33
C ASN A 65 12.02 -2.55 9.47
N LYS A 66 12.76 -3.29 10.32
CA LYS A 66 14.21 -3.11 10.46
C LYS A 66 14.93 -3.38 9.14
N ILE A 67 14.64 -4.51 8.47
CA ILE A 67 15.26 -4.87 7.20
C ILE A 67 14.93 -3.83 6.11
N ILE A 68 13.66 -3.39 6.04
CA ILE A 68 13.19 -2.43 5.03
C ILE A 68 13.81 -1.05 5.26
N SER A 69 13.99 -0.63 6.51
CA SER A 69 14.63 0.65 6.82
C SER A 69 16.12 0.68 6.38
N GLU A 70 16.78 -0.47 6.29
CA GLU A 70 18.15 -0.61 5.78
C GLU A 70 18.22 -0.44 4.25
N ILE A 71 17.12 -0.65 3.51
CA ILE A 71 17.05 -0.42 2.04
C ILE A 71 17.22 1.07 1.70
N ASN A 72 16.83 1.96 2.60
CA ASN A 72 16.91 3.42 2.44
C ASN A 72 16.25 3.94 1.15
N SER A 73 15.10 3.38 0.79
CA SER A 73 14.31 3.78 -0.38
C SER A 73 13.45 5.02 -0.08
N PRO A 74 13.39 6.01 -0.99
CA PRO A 74 12.47 7.15 -0.84
C PRO A 74 10.99 6.76 -1.03
N TYR A 75 10.70 5.55 -1.53
CA TYR A 75 9.36 5.05 -1.82
C TYR A 75 8.81 4.12 -0.73
N LEU A 76 9.59 3.85 0.32
CA LEU A 76 9.19 2.99 1.45
C LEU A 76 9.10 3.81 2.73
N LEU A 77 8.04 3.61 3.50
CA LEU A 77 7.84 4.34 4.75
C LEU A 77 8.88 3.91 5.79
N ARG A 78 9.58 4.87 6.36
CA ARG A 78 10.65 4.62 7.32
C ARG A 78 10.09 4.24 8.69
N CYS A 79 10.66 3.22 9.31
CA CYS A 79 10.51 2.92 10.72
C CYS A 79 11.75 3.43 11.48
N TYR A 80 11.56 4.34 12.42
CA TYR A 80 12.68 4.93 13.18
C TYR A 80 13.09 4.05 14.36
N GLU A 81 12.11 3.49 15.07
CA GLU A 81 12.35 2.58 16.17
C GLU A 81 11.14 1.69 16.44
N SER A 82 11.36 0.59 17.14
CA SER A 82 10.30 -0.28 17.63
C SER A 82 10.75 -0.97 18.91
N GLY A 83 9.81 -1.22 19.81
CA GLY A 83 10.14 -1.82 21.11
C GLY A 83 8.94 -2.03 22.01
N ILE A 84 9.25 -2.22 23.30
CA ILE A 84 8.27 -2.23 24.38
C ILE A 84 8.54 -0.98 25.20
N GLY A 85 7.55 -0.12 25.32
CA GLY A 85 7.64 1.14 26.03
C GLY A 85 6.54 1.30 27.06
N LEU A 86 6.72 2.25 27.95
CA LEU A 86 5.73 2.62 28.95
C LEU A 86 4.81 3.70 28.38
N VAL A 87 3.51 3.46 28.43
CA VAL A 87 2.49 4.47 28.14
C VAL A 87 1.96 5.04 29.45
N SER A 88 2.07 6.34 29.63
CA SER A 88 1.52 7.07 30.77
C SER A 88 0.30 7.86 30.34
N LYS A 89 -0.80 7.75 31.09
CA LYS A 89 -1.99 8.60 30.95
C LYS A 89 -2.03 9.61 32.09
N LYS A 90 -2.02 10.91 31.80
CA LYS A 90 -2.14 11.99 32.81
C LYS A 90 -1.21 11.84 34.02
N GLY A 91 0.01 11.32 33.84
CA GLY A 91 0.98 11.13 34.90
C GLY A 91 0.66 10.03 35.91
N LYS A 92 -0.42 9.24 35.68
CA LYS A 92 -0.83 8.14 36.56
C LYS A 92 -1.01 6.88 35.72
N ASN A 93 -0.52 5.74 36.20
CA ASN A 93 -0.56 4.40 35.58
C ASN A 93 0.27 4.22 34.31
N TYR A 94 1.37 3.49 34.45
CA TYR A 94 2.22 3.08 33.35
C TYR A 94 1.79 1.70 32.86
N GLU A 95 1.40 1.62 31.58
CA GLU A 95 1.15 0.34 30.92
C GLU A 95 2.29 0.03 29.94
N LYS A 96 2.77 -1.21 29.96
CA LYS A 96 3.74 -1.67 28.93
C LYS A 96 3.00 -1.95 27.64
N LYS A 97 3.38 -1.25 26.55
CA LYS A 97 2.83 -1.46 25.20
C LYS A 97 3.94 -1.75 24.21
N ARG A 98 3.62 -2.57 23.20
CA ARG A 98 4.49 -2.78 22.02
C ARG A 98 4.21 -1.68 21.04
N TYR A 99 5.24 -1.07 20.50
CA TYR A 99 5.09 0.06 19.59
C TYR A 99 6.12 0.05 18.47
N ALA A 100 5.81 0.77 17.39
CA ALA A 100 6.75 1.20 16.37
C ALA A 100 6.55 2.69 16.09
N ILE A 101 7.63 3.43 15.95
CA ILE A 101 7.62 4.83 15.53
C ILE A 101 7.98 4.89 14.06
N LEU A 102 7.06 5.43 13.29
CA LEU A 102 7.10 5.47 11.84
C LEU A 102 7.15 6.92 11.35
N GLU A 103 7.59 7.09 10.14
CA GLU A 103 7.41 8.32 9.36
C GLU A 103 5.91 8.67 9.28
N LEU A 104 5.57 9.95 9.34
CA LEU A 104 4.17 10.39 9.33
C LEU A 104 3.69 10.64 7.91
N GLY A 105 2.68 9.91 7.49
CA GLY A 105 1.87 10.25 6.31
C GLY A 105 0.96 11.43 6.64
N ASN A 106 1.50 12.65 6.62
CA ASN A 106 0.81 13.84 7.10
C ASN A 106 -0.38 14.26 6.22
N HIS A 107 -0.48 13.74 4.99
CA HIS A 107 -1.64 13.92 4.10
C HIS A 107 -2.54 12.67 4.00
N GLY A 108 -2.32 11.69 4.89
CA GLY A 108 -3.14 10.47 4.95
C GLY A 108 -2.75 9.41 3.93
N SER A 109 -3.65 8.47 3.68
CA SER A 109 -3.46 7.39 2.71
C SER A 109 -3.90 7.80 1.30
N LEU A 110 -3.38 7.09 0.30
CA LEU A 110 -3.83 7.24 -1.09
C LEU A 110 -5.31 6.89 -1.25
N PHE A 111 -5.84 5.97 -0.44
CA PHE A 111 -7.27 5.70 -0.36
C PHE A 111 -8.05 6.96 0.06
N GLY A 112 -7.61 7.64 1.13
CA GLY A 112 -8.23 8.89 1.58
C GLY A 112 -8.14 10.02 0.54
N ALA A 113 -7.06 10.04 -0.26
CA ALA A 113 -6.91 10.96 -1.38
C ALA A 113 -7.91 10.64 -2.51
N LEU A 114 -8.02 9.36 -2.89
CA LEU A 114 -8.95 8.91 -3.94
C LEU A 114 -10.42 9.18 -3.59
N ILE A 115 -10.82 9.07 -2.33
CA ILE A 115 -12.20 9.37 -1.92
C ILE A 115 -12.57 10.82 -2.27
N LYS A 116 -11.63 11.74 -2.19
CA LYS A 116 -11.81 13.16 -2.49
C LYS A 116 -11.88 13.47 -3.98
N THR A 117 -11.42 12.61 -4.86
CA THR A 117 -11.56 12.81 -6.31
C THR A 117 -12.99 12.50 -6.76
N GLU A 118 -13.42 13.03 -7.88
CA GLU A 118 -14.75 12.76 -8.42
C GLU A 118 -14.86 11.32 -8.95
N SER A 119 -13.96 10.91 -9.83
CA SER A 119 -14.06 9.65 -10.58
C SER A 119 -12.79 8.78 -10.59
N GLY A 120 -11.79 9.11 -9.76
CA GLY A 120 -10.43 8.58 -9.80
C GLY A 120 -9.45 9.66 -10.28
N PHE A 121 -8.19 9.29 -10.44
CA PHE A 121 -7.18 10.21 -10.99
C PHE A 121 -7.25 10.28 -12.52
N SER A 122 -6.89 11.43 -13.07
CA SER A 122 -6.62 11.55 -14.50
C SER A 122 -5.50 10.57 -14.94
N GLU A 123 -5.48 10.16 -16.21
CA GLU A 123 -4.54 9.14 -16.69
C GLU A 123 -3.07 9.51 -16.43
N ASP A 124 -2.71 10.79 -16.60
CA ASP A 124 -1.34 11.26 -16.35
C ASP A 124 -0.96 11.19 -14.86
N VAL A 125 -1.89 11.57 -13.97
CA VAL A 125 -1.72 11.47 -12.51
C VAL A 125 -1.67 10.00 -12.09
N CYS A 126 -2.46 9.13 -12.73
CA CYS A 126 -2.37 7.68 -12.54
C CYS A 126 -0.98 7.16 -12.88
N LYS A 127 -0.43 7.51 -14.05
CA LYS A 127 0.91 7.09 -14.47
C LYS A 127 1.98 7.56 -13.47
N TYR A 128 1.92 8.83 -13.06
CA TYR A 128 2.84 9.39 -12.08
C TYR A 128 2.79 8.63 -10.75
N THR A 129 1.59 8.48 -10.19
CA THR A 129 1.35 7.79 -8.92
C THR A 129 1.79 6.33 -9.00
N PHE A 130 1.40 5.65 -10.06
CA PHE A 130 1.74 4.25 -10.32
C PHE A 130 3.24 4.01 -10.43
N LEU A 131 3.98 4.88 -11.14
CA LEU A 131 5.43 4.77 -11.25
C LEU A 131 6.13 4.88 -9.88
N LYS A 132 5.66 5.77 -8.99
CA LYS A 132 6.20 5.88 -7.62
C LYS A 132 5.96 4.61 -6.81
N ILE A 133 4.76 4.04 -6.89
CA ILE A 133 4.40 2.76 -6.24
C ILE A 133 5.27 1.63 -6.80
N LEU A 134 5.39 1.55 -8.12
CA LEU A 134 6.18 0.53 -8.81
C LEU A 134 7.65 0.56 -8.38
N ASN A 135 8.24 1.76 -8.22
CA ASN A 135 9.60 1.91 -7.72
C ASN A 135 9.75 1.36 -6.29
N GLY A 136 8.78 1.62 -5.41
CA GLY A 136 8.79 1.06 -4.05
C GLY A 136 8.72 -0.46 -4.02
N VAL A 137 7.89 -1.07 -4.88
CA VAL A 137 7.81 -2.53 -5.00
C VAL A 137 9.07 -3.11 -5.63
N GLU A 138 9.67 -2.43 -6.61
CA GLU A 138 10.95 -2.82 -7.19
C GLU A 138 12.06 -2.87 -6.13
N ASP A 139 12.13 -1.84 -5.27
CA ASP A 139 13.13 -1.80 -4.19
C ASP A 139 12.94 -2.95 -3.20
N LEU A 140 11.70 -3.33 -2.87
CA LEU A 140 11.43 -4.52 -2.07
C LEU A 140 11.88 -5.80 -2.79
N HIS A 141 11.49 -5.97 -4.07
CA HIS A 141 11.77 -7.18 -4.83
C HIS A 141 13.28 -7.36 -5.08
N LYS A 142 14.05 -6.30 -5.35
CA LYS A 142 15.52 -6.32 -5.45
C LYS A 142 16.19 -6.81 -4.16
N ASN A 143 15.53 -6.60 -3.02
CA ASN A 143 15.99 -7.09 -1.71
C ASN A 143 15.36 -8.43 -1.31
N GLY A 144 14.73 -9.12 -2.26
CA GLY A 144 14.13 -10.45 -2.06
C GLY A 144 12.90 -10.45 -1.16
N ILE A 145 12.21 -9.31 -1.02
CA ILE A 145 11.03 -9.11 -0.16
C ILE A 145 9.81 -8.89 -1.03
N CYS A 146 8.69 -9.57 -0.74
CA CYS A 146 7.37 -9.27 -1.29
C CYS A 146 6.47 -8.64 -0.22
N HIS A 147 5.58 -7.74 -0.63
CA HIS A 147 4.70 -6.97 0.25
C HIS A 147 3.49 -7.79 0.70
N ARG A 148 2.76 -8.39 -0.25
CA ARG A 148 1.60 -9.28 -0.09
C ARG A 148 0.29 -8.63 0.41
N ASP A 149 0.25 -7.31 0.54
CA ASP A 149 -0.99 -6.56 0.81
C ASP A 149 -0.92 -5.13 0.20
N ILE A 150 -0.58 -5.06 -1.10
CA ILE A 150 -0.53 -3.78 -1.82
C ILE A 150 -1.96 -3.33 -2.11
N LYS A 151 -2.31 -2.13 -1.60
CA LYS A 151 -3.61 -1.48 -1.76
C LYS A 151 -3.49 0.02 -1.45
N SER A 152 -4.48 0.79 -1.82
CA SER A 152 -4.47 2.25 -1.63
C SER A 152 -4.38 2.70 -0.17
N GLU A 153 -4.88 1.89 0.78
CA GLU A 153 -4.79 2.15 2.23
C GLU A 153 -3.35 2.00 2.76
N ASN A 154 -2.53 1.16 2.12
CA ASN A 154 -1.15 0.89 2.49
C ASN A 154 -0.14 1.74 1.69
N ILE A 155 -0.59 2.85 1.14
CA ILE A 155 0.22 3.87 0.49
C ILE A 155 -0.12 5.20 1.15
N VAL A 156 0.89 5.92 1.62
CA VAL A 156 0.72 7.19 2.34
C VAL A 156 1.41 8.34 1.61
N LEU A 157 0.88 9.54 1.83
CA LEU A 157 1.39 10.79 1.27
C LEU A 157 2.15 11.55 2.37
N VAL A 158 3.44 11.79 2.13
CA VAL A 158 4.40 12.23 3.14
C VAL A 158 5.01 13.58 2.77
N GLY A 159 5.24 14.41 3.79
CA GLY A 159 5.94 15.69 3.65
C GLY A 159 5.19 16.72 2.82
N ASP A 160 5.74 17.93 2.72
CA ASP A 160 5.11 19.04 1.99
C ASP A 160 4.99 18.77 0.49
N ASN A 161 5.78 17.83 -0.01
CA ASN A 161 5.82 17.44 -1.40
C ASN A 161 4.85 16.29 -1.76
N TYR A 162 4.03 15.79 -0.81
CA TYR A 162 3.10 14.67 -1.04
C TYR A 162 3.82 13.43 -1.61
N GLU A 163 4.99 13.10 -1.05
CA GLU A 163 5.75 11.93 -1.50
C GLU A 163 4.97 10.64 -1.25
N ILE A 164 4.91 9.81 -2.28
CA ILE A 164 4.15 8.56 -2.28
C ILE A 164 5.02 7.46 -1.72
N LYS A 165 4.62 6.87 -0.58
CA LYS A 165 5.38 5.81 0.10
C LYS A 165 4.51 4.61 0.44
N LEU A 166 5.04 3.42 0.15
CA LEU A 166 4.45 2.15 0.54
C LEU A 166 4.67 1.90 2.04
N CYS A 167 3.66 1.43 2.75
CA CYS A 167 3.68 1.22 4.19
C CYS A 167 2.98 -0.09 4.59
N ASP A 168 2.97 -0.40 5.89
CA ASP A 168 2.38 -1.60 6.51
C ASP A 168 2.97 -2.92 5.99
N PHE A 169 4.17 -3.22 6.44
CA PHE A 169 4.91 -4.43 6.09
C PHE A 169 4.56 -5.66 6.98
N GLY A 170 3.42 -5.63 7.66
CA GLY A 170 2.97 -6.71 8.55
C GLY A 170 2.80 -8.06 7.86
N TYR A 171 2.41 -8.05 6.58
CA TYR A 171 2.32 -9.25 5.76
C TYR A 171 3.58 -9.55 4.94
N SER A 172 4.53 -8.62 4.83
CA SER A 172 5.73 -8.78 4.02
C SER A 172 6.60 -9.97 4.46
N THR A 173 7.32 -10.55 3.52
CA THR A 173 8.21 -11.68 3.79
C THR A 173 9.31 -11.79 2.74
N LYS A 174 10.44 -12.42 3.10
CA LYS A 174 11.46 -12.78 2.13
C LYS A 174 10.99 -13.95 1.27
N PHE A 175 11.05 -13.78 -0.05
CA PHE A 175 10.78 -14.83 -1.03
C PHE A 175 12.03 -15.29 -1.78
N ILE A 176 13.17 -14.63 -1.56
CA ILE A 176 14.48 -15.10 -2.00
C ILE A 176 15.27 -15.53 -0.76
N LYS A 177 15.85 -16.74 -0.82
CA LYS A 177 16.75 -17.29 0.19
C LYS A 177 17.91 -17.99 -0.53
N ASN A 178 19.15 -17.66 -0.17
CA ASN A 178 20.35 -18.21 -0.79
C ASN A 178 20.33 -18.07 -2.33
N ASN A 179 19.93 -16.90 -2.84
CA ASN A 179 19.77 -16.57 -4.26
C ASN A 179 18.76 -17.44 -5.03
N GLN A 180 17.89 -18.17 -4.34
CA GLN A 180 16.82 -18.96 -4.93
C GLN A 180 15.45 -18.47 -4.52
N LYS A 181 14.50 -18.41 -5.45
CA LYS A 181 13.10 -18.11 -5.16
C LYS A 181 12.47 -19.23 -4.35
N LYS A 182 11.73 -18.86 -3.30
CA LYS A 182 10.98 -19.77 -2.45
C LYS A 182 9.50 -19.59 -2.72
N LYS A 183 8.78 -20.65 -3.03
CA LYS A 183 7.32 -20.65 -3.07
C LYS A 183 6.73 -20.36 -1.68
N LEU A 184 5.67 -19.60 -1.65
CA LEU A 184 4.91 -19.21 -0.47
C LEU A 184 3.52 -19.88 -0.51
N LYS A 185 2.85 -20.05 0.65
CA LYS A 185 1.58 -20.78 0.71
C LYS A 185 0.49 -20.11 1.57
N ASN A 186 0.80 -19.03 2.26
CA ASN A 186 -0.15 -18.43 3.21
C ASN A 186 -1.26 -17.66 2.48
N THR A 187 -2.52 -17.91 2.83
CA THR A 187 -3.67 -17.13 2.35
C THR A 187 -3.80 -15.82 3.14
N ILE A 188 -3.21 -14.75 2.62
CA ILE A 188 -3.17 -13.41 3.24
C ILE A 188 -3.49 -12.31 2.23
N GLY A 189 -3.63 -11.09 2.71
CA GLY A 189 -3.93 -9.91 1.89
C GLY A 189 -5.43 -9.58 1.84
N THR A 190 -5.77 -8.51 1.13
CA THR A 190 -7.12 -7.95 1.01
C THR A 190 -7.86 -8.55 -0.20
N PRO A 191 -9.12 -9.00 -0.09
CA PRO A 191 -9.82 -9.77 -1.14
C PRO A 191 -9.76 -9.17 -2.55
N TYR A 192 -10.05 -7.89 -2.70
CA TYR A 192 -10.11 -7.18 -3.99
C TYR A 192 -8.77 -7.10 -4.74
N TYR A 193 -7.66 -7.38 -4.05
CA TYR A 193 -6.30 -7.27 -4.57
C TYR A 193 -5.57 -8.63 -4.60
N LYS A 194 -6.22 -9.71 -4.12
CA LYS A 194 -5.60 -11.05 -4.08
C LYS A 194 -5.55 -11.71 -5.44
N ALA A 195 -4.39 -12.25 -5.77
CA ALA A 195 -4.20 -13.07 -6.94
C ALA A 195 -4.97 -14.41 -6.85
N PRO A 196 -5.39 -15.00 -7.99
CA PRO A 196 -6.19 -16.22 -8.00
C PRO A 196 -5.50 -17.40 -7.31
N GLU A 197 -4.21 -17.57 -7.45
CA GLU A 197 -3.45 -18.65 -6.81
C GLU A 197 -3.51 -18.59 -5.27
N ILE A 198 -3.63 -17.39 -4.67
CA ILE A 198 -3.84 -17.24 -3.22
C ILE A 198 -5.25 -17.70 -2.83
N LEU A 199 -6.27 -17.33 -3.62
CA LEU A 199 -7.66 -17.69 -3.38
C LEU A 199 -7.92 -19.19 -3.58
N GLU A 200 -7.12 -19.83 -4.42
CA GLU A 200 -7.15 -21.27 -4.69
C GLU A 200 -6.26 -22.07 -3.72
N ASN A 201 -5.63 -21.42 -2.71
CA ASN A 201 -4.71 -22.03 -1.73
C ASN A 201 -3.52 -22.77 -2.37
N LYS A 202 -3.08 -22.32 -3.53
CA LYS A 202 -1.90 -22.84 -4.22
C LYS A 202 -0.61 -22.23 -3.64
N GLU A 203 0.51 -22.87 -3.92
CA GLU A 203 1.82 -22.25 -3.72
C GLU A 203 2.05 -21.16 -4.77
N TYR A 204 2.71 -20.06 -4.37
CA TYR A 204 2.87 -18.89 -5.23
C TYR A 204 4.23 -18.23 -5.11
N ASP A 205 4.59 -17.46 -6.13
CA ASP A 205 5.74 -16.58 -6.15
C ASP A 205 5.37 -15.19 -5.60
N GLY A 206 6.18 -14.71 -4.65
CA GLY A 206 5.90 -13.46 -3.96
C GLY A 206 5.89 -12.23 -4.87
N ASP A 207 6.79 -12.18 -5.87
CA ASP A 207 6.83 -11.12 -6.86
C ASP A 207 5.60 -11.13 -7.78
N LYS A 208 5.14 -12.31 -8.21
CA LYS A 208 3.99 -12.42 -9.12
C LYS A 208 2.66 -11.99 -8.50
N ILE A 209 2.45 -12.28 -7.20
CA ILE A 209 1.24 -11.81 -6.51
C ILE A 209 1.26 -10.31 -6.25
N ASP A 210 2.42 -9.71 -5.99
CA ASP A 210 2.54 -8.26 -5.84
C ASP A 210 2.23 -7.55 -7.17
N ILE A 211 2.71 -8.08 -8.32
CA ILE A 211 2.36 -7.56 -9.66
C ILE A 211 0.85 -7.60 -9.89
N PHE A 212 0.18 -8.70 -9.52
CA PHE A 212 -1.27 -8.78 -9.61
C PHE A 212 -1.96 -7.69 -8.77
N SER A 213 -1.53 -7.54 -7.50
CA SER A 213 -2.09 -6.55 -6.59
C SER A 213 -1.88 -5.11 -7.09
N ILE A 214 -0.71 -4.80 -7.68
CA ILE A 214 -0.44 -3.49 -8.30
C ILE A 214 -1.34 -3.27 -9.52
N GLY A 215 -1.59 -4.31 -10.33
CA GLY A 215 -2.52 -4.23 -11.46
C GLY A 215 -3.95 -3.93 -11.01
N ALA A 216 -4.44 -4.61 -9.96
CA ALA A 216 -5.75 -4.32 -9.38
C ALA A 216 -5.81 -2.91 -8.78
N LEU A 217 -4.72 -2.45 -8.12
CA LEU A 217 -4.61 -1.09 -7.61
C LEU A 217 -4.63 -0.05 -8.74
N LEU A 218 -3.92 -0.30 -9.85
CA LEU A 218 -3.90 0.60 -10.99
C LEU A 218 -5.32 0.87 -11.53
N PHE A 219 -6.16 -0.16 -11.59
CA PHE A 219 -7.56 0.00 -11.95
C PHE A 219 -8.33 0.88 -10.96
N VAL A 220 -8.08 0.71 -9.66
CA VAL A 220 -8.70 1.55 -8.61
C VAL A 220 -8.26 3.00 -8.72
N LEU A 221 -6.99 3.27 -9.01
CA LEU A 221 -6.47 4.63 -9.21
C LEU A 221 -7.18 5.34 -10.36
N MET A 222 -7.41 4.64 -11.46
CA MET A 222 -8.06 5.18 -12.66
C MET A 222 -9.57 5.37 -12.51
N THR A 223 -10.26 4.49 -11.79
CA THR A 223 -11.72 4.40 -11.84
C THR A 223 -12.41 4.61 -10.51
N LYS A 224 -11.66 4.65 -9.40
CA LYS A 224 -12.19 4.65 -8.02
C LYS A 224 -13.07 3.43 -7.71
N LYS A 225 -13.03 2.40 -8.54
CA LYS A 225 -13.80 1.16 -8.41
C LYS A 225 -12.88 -0.05 -8.47
N PHE A 226 -13.35 -1.19 -7.95
CA PHE A 226 -12.60 -2.43 -8.06
C PHE A 226 -12.84 -3.10 -9.43
N ALA A 227 -11.80 -3.67 -10.00
CA ALA A 227 -11.85 -4.39 -11.28
C ALA A 227 -12.71 -5.66 -11.21
N PHE A 228 -12.76 -6.27 -10.03
CA PHE A 228 -13.53 -7.48 -9.68
C PHE A 228 -13.64 -7.57 -8.15
N ILE A 229 -14.64 -8.30 -7.65
CA ILE A 229 -14.82 -8.50 -6.20
C ILE A 229 -13.74 -9.44 -5.66
N GLU A 230 -13.52 -10.57 -6.35
CA GLU A 230 -12.43 -11.53 -6.08
C GLU A 230 -11.96 -12.11 -7.42
N ALA A 231 -10.66 -12.41 -7.51
CA ALA A 231 -10.06 -13.04 -8.68
C ALA A 231 -10.31 -14.58 -8.69
N ARG A 232 -11.56 -14.99 -8.42
CA ARG A 232 -11.98 -16.39 -8.58
C ARG A 232 -12.39 -16.63 -10.03
N PRO A 233 -12.28 -17.87 -10.52
CA PRO A 233 -12.73 -18.23 -11.87
C PRO A 233 -14.27 -18.26 -11.96
N THR A 234 -14.92 -17.23 -11.46
CA THR A 234 -16.36 -17.00 -11.45
C THR A 234 -16.64 -15.51 -11.69
N GLY A 235 -17.84 -15.19 -12.14
CA GLY A 235 -18.25 -13.80 -12.35
C GLY A 235 -17.33 -13.07 -13.36
N LEU A 236 -17.12 -11.78 -13.11
CA LEU A 236 -16.41 -10.89 -14.03
C LEU A 236 -14.94 -11.31 -14.28
N TYR A 237 -14.24 -11.81 -13.26
CA TYR A 237 -12.85 -12.24 -13.42
C TYR A 237 -12.71 -13.49 -14.31
N ASN A 238 -13.75 -14.33 -14.43
CA ASN A 238 -13.71 -15.47 -15.34
C ASN A 238 -13.49 -15.06 -16.80
N LEU A 239 -14.00 -13.90 -17.20
CA LEU A 239 -13.78 -13.37 -18.55
C LEU A 239 -12.28 -13.07 -18.81
N ILE A 240 -11.57 -12.57 -17.79
CA ILE A 240 -10.10 -12.36 -17.87
C ILE A 240 -9.40 -13.72 -17.98
N LYS A 241 -9.78 -14.70 -17.16
CA LYS A 241 -9.22 -16.06 -17.20
C LYS A 241 -9.41 -16.72 -18.56
N GLU A 242 -10.58 -16.57 -19.17
CA GLU A 242 -10.92 -17.14 -20.49
C GLU A 242 -10.43 -16.28 -21.65
N LYS A 243 -9.73 -15.18 -21.37
CA LYS A 243 -9.24 -14.21 -22.37
C LYS A 243 -10.37 -13.56 -23.23
N LYS A 244 -11.59 -13.52 -22.67
CA LYS A 244 -12.76 -12.84 -23.26
C LYS A 244 -12.73 -11.36 -22.89
N TYR A 245 -11.69 -10.65 -23.35
CA TYR A 245 -11.39 -9.29 -22.90
C TYR A 245 -12.44 -8.27 -23.34
N ASP A 246 -12.97 -8.41 -24.55
CA ASP A 246 -14.04 -7.52 -25.05
C ASP A 246 -15.29 -7.65 -24.20
N ASP A 247 -15.69 -8.88 -23.82
CA ASP A 247 -16.83 -9.13 -22.94
C ASP A 247 -16.59 -8.52 -21.56
N TYR A 248 -15.37 -8.63 -21.02
CA TYR A 248 -14.99 -8.01 -19.77
C TYR A 248 -15.19 -6.48 -19.79
N TRP A 249 -14.65 -5.80 -20.81
CA TRP A 249 -14.79 -4.35 -20.94
C TRP A 249 -16.23 -3.91 -21.21
N ASN A 250 -16.97 -4.67 -22.03
CA ASN A 250 -18.38 -4.41 -22.30
C ASN A 250 -19.24 -4.55 -21.03
N GLN A 251 -18.99 -5.57 -20.19
CA GLN A 251 -19.69 -5.70 -18.90
C GLN A 251 -19.35 -4.55 -17.94
N LEU A 252 -18.11 -4.13 -17.85
CA LEU A 252 -17.73 -2.96 -17.05
C LEU A 252 -18.45 -1.68 -17.51
N GLN A 253 -18.55 -1.46 -18.80
CA GLN A 253 -19.26 -0.31 -19.37
C GLN A 253 -20.77 -0.39 -19.09
N ASN A 254 -21.40 -1.51 -19.43
CA ASN A 254 -22.87 -1.64 -19.45
C ASN A 254 -23.47 -1.77 -18.04
N PHE A 255 -22.80 -2.47 -17.13
CA PHE A 255 -23.34 -2.77 -15.79
C PHE A 255 -22.69 -1.98 -14.66
N HIS A 256 -21.49 -1.48 -14.86
CA HIS A 256 -20.75 -0.75 -13.81
C HIS A 256 -20.50 0.71 -14.16
N ASN A 257 -20.90 1.15 -15.36
CA ASN A 257 -20.71 2.53 -15.84
C ASN A 257 -19.22 2.96 -15.81
N ILE A 258 -18.30 2.03 -16.17
CA ILE A 258 -16.87 2.27 -16.22
C ILE A 258 -16.45 2.32 -17.69
N VAL A 259 -16.02 3.50 -18.14
CA VAL A 259 -15.51 3.71 -19.50
C VAL A 259 -14.03 4.04 -19.41
N ILE A 260 -13.20 3.20 -20.05
CA ILE A 260 -11.76 3.45 -20.18
C ILE A 260 -11.45 3.44 -21.68
N ASN A 261 -10.99 4.59 -22.21
CA ASN A 261 -10.69 4.76 -23.62
C ASN A 261 -9.26 4.36 -23.98
N SER A 262 -8.33 4.37 -23.02
CA SER A 262 -6.92 4.06 -23.24
C SER A 262 -6.70 2.59 -23.52
N LYS A 263 -6.42 2.23 -24.78
CA LYS A 263 -6.06 0.86 -25.17
C LYS A 263 -4.76 0.40 -24.51
N LYS A 264 -3.78 1.29 -24.38
CA LYS A 264 -2.50 1.00 -23.74
C LYS A 264 -2.69 0.61 -22.27
N PHE A 265 -3.50 1.38 -21.52
CA PHE A 265 -3.90 1.03 -20.17
C PHE A 265 -4.56 -0.36 -20.10
N LYS A 266 -5.58 -0.61 -20.95
CA LYS A 266 -6.31 -1.88 -20.98
C LYS A 266 -5.36 -3.07 -21.18
N ASN A 267 -4.42 -2.95 -22.11
CA ASN A 267 -3.45 -4.00 -22.42
C ASN A 267 -2.50 -4.27 -21.26
N LEU A 268 -1.95 -3.22 -20.63
CA LEU A 268 -1.06 -3.38 -19.47
C LEU A 268 -1.82 -4.00 -18.29
N PHE A 269 -2.99 -3.46 -17.95
CA PHE A 269 -3.84 -3.96 -16.85
C PHE A 269 -4.11 -5.46 -17.01
N LEU A 270 -4.61 -5.91 -18.16
CA LEU A 270 -4.96 -7.32 -18.41
C LEU A 270 -3.77 -8.27 -18.24
N ARG A 271 -2.58 -7.85 -18.70
CA ARG A 271 -1.35 -8.63 -18.49
C ARG A 271 -0.96 -8.71 -17.02
N MET A 272 -1.07 -7.62 -16.26
CA MET A 272 -0.72 -7.60 -14.84
C MET A 272 -1.65 -8.48 -14.01
N VAL A 273 -2.95 -8.55 -14.35
CA VAL A 273 -3.95 -9.36 -13.64
C VAL A 273 -4.23 -10.70 -14.33
N ALA A 274 -3.33 -11.19 -15.17
CA ALA A 274 -3.47 -12.48 -15.84
C ALA A 274 -3.65 -13.62 -14.83
N TYR A 275 -4.50 -14.61 -15.17
CA TYR A 275 -4.79 -15.75 -14.33
C TYR A 275 -3.53 -16.61 -14.10
N ASN A 276 -2.79 -16.91 -15.18
CA ASN A 276 -1.51 -17.58 -15.08
C ASN A 276 -0.43 -16.60 -14.59
N PRO A 277 0.22 -16.83 -13.42
CA PRO A 277 1.27 -15.96 -12.91
C PRO A 277 2.44 -15.74 -13.88
N GLU A 278 2.76 -16.74 -14.70
CA GLU A 278 3.88 -16.65 -15.65
C GLU A 278 3.60 -15.68 -16.84
N GLU A 279 2.33 -15.41 -17.13
CA GLU A 279 1.93 -14.43 -18.13
C GLU A 279 2.04 -12.99 -17.60
N ARG A 280 2.17 -12.80 -16.29
CA ARG A 280 2.32 -11.46 -15.69
C ARG A 280 3.70 -10.89 -15.97
N PRO A 281 3.78 -9.62 -16.39
CA PRO A 281 5.04 -8.96 -16.70
C PRO A 281 5.92 -8.83 -15.45
N THR A 282 7.23 -8.70 -15.66
CA THR A 282 8.16 -8.24 -14.63
C THR A 282 8.02 -6.71 -14.43
N ILE A 283 8.58 -6.17 -13.33
CA ILE A 283 8.61 -4.71 -13.11
C ILE A 283 9.35 -4.01 -14.24
N GLU A 284 10.44 -4.58 -14.73
CA GLU A 284 11.19 -4.04 -15.86
C GLU A 284 10.33 -3.98 -17.14
N GLN A 285 9.59 -5.04 -17.44
CA GLN A 285 8.65 -5.06 -18.57
C GLN A 285 7.52 -4.06 -18.43
N ILE A 286 7.01 -3.83 -17.19
CA ILE A 286 6.00 -2.80 -16.91
C ILE A 286 6.57 -1.41 -17.14
N LYS A 287 7.79 -1.13 -16.68
CA LYS A 287 8.46 0.16 -16.90
C LYS A 287 8.73 0.43 -18.38
N ASN A 288 8.98 -0.61 -19.17
CA ASN A 288 9.18 -0.51 -20.62
C ASN A 288 7.87 -0.55 -21.43
N ASP A 289 6.72 -0.60 -20.74
CA ASP A 289 5.43 -0.63 -21.41
C ASP A 289 5.09 0.72 -22.07
N GLU A 290 4.49 0.67 -23.25
CA GLU A 290 4.10 1.85 -24.02
C GLU A 290 3.16 2.81 -23.27
N TRP A 291 2.44 2.31 -22.25
CA TRP A 291 1.57 3.13 -21.41
C TRP A 291 2.35 4.06 -20.47
N LEU A 292 3.57 3.68 -20.09
CA LEU A 292 4.40 4.44 -19.15
C LEU A 292 5.52 5.25 -19.81
N GLN A 293 5.75 5.11 -21.12
CA GLN A 293 6.93 5.70 -21.78
C GLN A 293 6.96 7.23 -21.69
N ASP A 294 5.82 7.88 -21.74
CA ASP A 294 5.71 9.32 -21.62
C ASP A 294 6.14 9.83 -20.24
N ILE A 295 5.76 9.13 -19.15
CA ILE A 295 6.15 9.52 -17.80
C ILE A 295 7.60 9.15 -17.47
N ILE A 296 8.11 8.03 -17.98
CA ILE A 296 9.48 7.60 -17.75
C ILE A 296 10.48 8.55 -18.43
N ASN A 297 10.12 9.07 -19.59
CA ASN A 297 10.93 10.02 -20.35
C ASN A 297 10.65 11.50 -19.99
N SER A 298 9.84 11.75 -18.95
CA SER A 298 9.49 13.11 -18.53
C SER A 298 10.67 13.86 -17.95
N THR A 299 10.74 15.16 -18.23
CA THR A 299 11.70 16.07 -17.60
C THR A 299 11.36 16.33 -16.12
N PRO A 300 12.30 16.83 -15.31
CA PRO A 300 12.02 17.22 -13.92
C PRO A 300 10.84 18.21 -13.80
N GLU A 301 10.69 19.13 -14.75
CA GLU A 301 9.61 20.12 -14.80
C GLU A 301 8.26 19.45 -15.04
N GLN A 302 8.20 18.47 -15.97
CA GLN A 302 7.00 17.68 -16.23
C GLN A 302 6.61 16.82 -15.02
N ILE A 303 7.58 16.22 -14.35
CA ILE A 303 7.35 15.47 -13.09
C ILE A 303 6.81 16.40 -11.99
N SER A 304 7.36 17.63 -11.87
CA SER A 304 6.87 18.64 -10.93
C SER A 304 5.43 19.07 -11.25
N TYR A 305 5.13 19.27 -12.53
CA TYR A 305 3.76 19.55 -12.99
C TYR A 305 2.78 18.44 -12.61
N LEU A 306 3.12 17.17 -12.87
CA LEU A 306 2.26 16.03 -12.56
C LEU A 306 2.04 15.86 -11.06
N LYS A 307 3.07 16.13 -10.25
CA LYS A 307 2.92 16.17 -8.79
C LYS A 307 1.90 17.24 -8.36
N ASN A 308 2.04 18.46 -8.88
CA ASN A 308 1.14 19.56 -8.54
C ASN A 308 -0.31 19.28 -9.03
N LYS A 309 -0.45 18.67 -10.21
CA LYS A 309 -1.73 18.21 -10.72
C LYS A 309 -2.37 17.17 -9.81
N MET A 310 -1.61 16.18 -9.32
CA MET A 310 -2.07 15.21 -8.34
C MET A 310 -2.56 15.89 -7.05
N ILE A 311 -1.78 16.85 -6.52
CA ILE A 311 -2.15 17.62 -5.32
C ILE A 311 -3.45 18.40 -5.57
N SER A 312 -3.59 19.01 -6.74
CA SER A 312 -4.82 19.70 -7.13
C SER A 312 -6.02 18.75 -7.18
N GLU A 313 -5.89 17.59 -7.84
CA GLU A 313 -6.98 16.59 -7.93
C GLU A 313 -7.41 16.06 -6.55
N ILE A 314 -6.50 15.97 -5.58
CA ILE A 314 -6.80 15.55 -4.19
C ILE A 314 -7.53 16.65 -3.40
N ASN A 315 -7.30 17.92 -3.71
CA ASN A 315 -7.80 19.07 -2.93
C ASN A 315 -9.03 19.77 -3.55
N ILE A 316 -9.63 19.22 -4.60
CA ILE A 316 -10.80 19.79 -5.29
C ILE A 316 -12.06 19.80 -4.42
N LEU A 317 -12.18 18.95 -3.40
CA LEU A 317 -13.28 18.90 -2.42
C LEU A 317 -12.81 19.37 -1.05
#